data_d8aedde92a5ead7d978fcfd998ea56a4
#
_entry.id   d8aedde92a5ead7d978fcfd998ea56a4
#
_cell.length_a   1.000
_cell.length_b   1.000
_cell.length_c   1.000
_cell.angle_alpha   90.00
_cell.angle_beta   90.00
_cell.angle_gamma   90.00
#
_symmetry.space_group_name_H-M   'P 1'
#
loop_
_entity.id
_entity.type
_entity.pdbx_description
1 polymer ?
#
loop_
_entity_poly.entity_id
_entity_poly.type
_entity_poly.pdbx_seq_one_letter_code
_entity_poly.pdbx_strand_id
1 'polypeptide(L)'
;MQEGSLCSISRKKTLDSDYVSKLKKSSEQGEGGKFIRQPNRFTTPFGDKEGELKVEANRYRLIWAPVCPWAHRSIIVRSLLGLEDVISVGTLDPVRPDKEISDWAFTLDKDNVDPVLKVHYLSELYLATDPDYKGRPTVPALVDLKTKKVVNNDYFNLTKYFETKWTKYHKVNAPDLYPIEKREEIDKFNDDLFDKLNNGVYKAGFARTQEAYNDAVINVFKKLDELEERLEHSRYLFGDKITEADIRAYVTLVRFDIAYYNAFKVNLKRLKDYKNLWSYARDLYQTKGFFDTTNFDAIKKHYHICCVPNPYKILPLGPDLSEWNTEHNRDKREYK
;
A
#
# COMPACT_ATOMS: atom_id res chain seq x y z
N MET A 1 -1.55 -43.22 -19.51
CA MET A 1 -1.45 -41.93 -20.18
C MET A 1 -2.85 -41.37 -20.30
N GLN A 2 -3.22 -40.49 -19.42
CA GLN A 2 -4.48 -39.73 -19.49
C GLN A 2 -4.06 -38.25 -19.46
N GLU A 3 -4.27 -37.60 -20.58
CA GLU A 3 -4.09 -36.16 -20.74
C GLU A 3 -5.10 -35.43 -19.88
N GLY A 4 -4.64 -34.76 -18.84
CA GLY A 4 -5.43 -33.86 -18.03
C GLY A 4 -5.85 -32.64 -18.82
N SER A 5 -7.13 -32.54 -19.09
CA SER A 5 -7.81 -31.38 -19.68
C SER A 5 -7.41 -30.09 -19.00
N LEU A 6 -6.69 -29.22 -19.70
CA LEU A 6 -6.50 -27.82 -19.34
C LEU A 6 -7.88 -27.14 -19.34
N CYS A 7 -8.33 -26.79 -18.15
CA CYS A 7 -9.57 -26.08 -17.90
C CYS A 7 -9.58 -24.81 -18.79
N SER A 8 -10.52 -24.77 -19.71
CA SER A 8 -10.77 -23.63 -20.58
C SER A 8 -11.10 -22.40 -19.73
N ILE A 9 -10.17 -21.44 -19.67
CA ILE A 9 -10.41 -20.11 -19.11
C ILE A 9 -11.57 -19.50 -19.90
N SER A 10 -12.72 -19.42 -19.28
CA SER A 10 -13.93 -18.74 -19.73
C SER A 10 -13.57 -17.37 -20.30
N ARG A 11 -14.10 -17.07 -21.46
CA ARG A 11 -13.87 -15.90 -22.30
C ARG A 11 -13.76 -14.63 -21.46
N LYS A 12 -12.57 -14.01 -21.44
CA LYS A 12 -12.39 -12.61 -21.03
C LYS A 12 -13.47 -11.78 -21.71
N LYS A 13 -14.31 -11.09 -20.94
CA LYS A 13 -15.08 -9.98 -21.46
C LYS A 13 -14.03 -9.00 -21.99
N THR A 14 -13.82 -8.94 -23.28
CA THR A 14 -12.92 -7.97 -23.91
C THR A 14 -13.45 -6.60 -23.51
N LEU A 15 -12.65 -5.87 -22.74
CA LEU A 15 -12.95 -4.49 -22.41
C LEU A 15 -13.15 -3.74 -23.74
N ASP A 16 -14.23 -3.00 -23.84
CA ASP A 16 -14.54 -2.18 -25.01
C ASP A 16 -13.35 -1.26 -25.30
N SER A 17 -13.02 -1.05 -26.58
CA SER A 17 -11.93 -0.17 -27.01
C SER A 17 -12.06 1.26 -26.48
N ASP A 18 -13.29 1.74 -26.33
CA ASP A 18 -13.59 3.05 -25.74
C ASP A 18 -13.30 3.07 -24.23
N TYR A 19 -13.54 1.98 -23.52
CA TYR A 19 -13.22 1.82 -22.13
C TYR A 19 -11.69 1.82 -21.91
N VAL A 20 -10.94 1.08 -22.71
CA VAL A 20 -9.48 1.05 -22.70
C VAL A 20 -8.88 2.42 -23.01
N SER A 21 -9.46 3.16 -23.97
CA SER A 21 -8.98 4.48 -24.35
C SER A 21 -9.13 5.52 -23.24
N LYS A 22 -10.19 5.41 -22.44
CA LYS A 22 -10.45 6.29 -21.27
C LYS A 22 -9.44 6.10 -20.14
N LEU A 23 -8.91 4.89 -19.97
CA LEU A 23 -7.93 4.56 -18.92
C LEU A 23 -6.48 4.80 -19.35
N LYS A 24 -6.23 5.47 -20.47
CA LYS A 24 -4.86 5.77 -20.93
C LYS A 24 -4.08 6.51 -19.85
N LYS A 25 -2.93 5.92 -19.48
CA LYS A 25 -1.98 6.39 -18.48
C LYS A 25 -1.73 7.89 -18.62
N SER A 26 -1.99 8.64 -17.56
CA SER A 26 -1.26 9.89 -17.34
C SER A 26 0.23 9.57 -17.31
N SER A 27 1.04 10.37 -18.02
CA SER A 27 2.49 10.20 -17.95
C SER A 27 2.93 10.53 -16.53
N GLU A 28 3.27 9.51 -15.74
CA GLU A 28 3.91 9.68 -14.41
C GLU A 28 5.41 9.98 -14.59
N GLN A 29 5.75 10.75 -15.64
CA GLN A 29 7.11 11.15 -15.97
C GLN A 29 7.23 12.66 -15.97
N GLY A 30 8.23 13.16 -15.25
CA GLY A 30 8.60 14.55 -15.18
C GLY A 30 9.87 14.87 -15.94
N GLU A 31 10.29 16.12 -15.82
CA GLU A 31 11.54 16.63 -16.38
C GLU A 31 12.75 15.84 -15.87
N GLY A 32 13.77 15.68 -16.70
CA GLY A 32 15.00 14.95 -16.37
C GLY A 32 14.79 13.44 -16.12
N GLY A 33 13.68 12.85 -16.60
CA GLY A 33 13.39 11.44 -16.42
C GLY A 33 12.94 11.05 -15.01
N LYS A 34 12.55 12.02 -14.19
CA LYS A 34 12.05 11.82 -12.82
C LYS A 34 10.65 11.22 -12.83
N PHE A 35 10.36 10.36 -11.88
CA PHE A 35 9.01 9.84 -11.65
C PHE A 35 8.17 10.86 -10.87
N ILE A 36 6.97 11.18 -11.40
CA ILE A 36 5.96 12.03 -10.75
C ILE A 36 4.70 11.20 -10.58
N ARG A 37 4.28 11.01 -9.33
CA ARG A 37 3.10 10.23 -9.00
C ARG A 37 1.81 10.97 -9.38
N GLN A 38 0.87 10.23 -9.98
CA GLN A 38 -0.49 10.72 -10.24
C GLN A 38 -1.17 11.21 -8.94
N PRO A 39 -1.80 12.39 -8.93
CA PRO A 39 -2.53 12.89 -7.76
C PRO A 39 -3.78 12.06 -7.46
N ASN A 40 -4.25 12.12 -6.20
CA ASN A 40 -5.54 11.58 -5.81
C ASN A 40 -6.68 12.36 -6.47
N ARG A 41 -7.79 11.69 -6.81
CA ARG A 41 -8.95 12.34 -7.45
C ARG A 41 -10.11 12.53 -6.50
N PHE A 42 -10.35 11.57 -5.61
CA PHE A 42 -11.47 11.56 -4.69
C PHE A 42 -10.93 11.75 -3.27
N THR A 43 -11.16 12.93 -2.71
CA THR A 43 -10.55 13.34 -1.42
C THR A 43 -11.58 13.92 -0.45
N THR A 44 -12.87 13.56 -0.62
CA THR A 44 -13.92 14.05 0.25
C THR A 44 -13.63 13.66 1.71
N PRO A 45 -13.55 14.63 2.63
CA PRO A 45 -13.25 14.36 4.03
C PRO A 45 -14.42 13.71 4.77
N PHE A 46 -14.11 13.08 5.91
CA PHE A 46 -15.13 12.59 6.84
C PHE A 46 -15.44 13.62 7.91
N GLY A 47 -16.73 13.82 8.21
CA GLY A 47 -17.19 14.71 9.25
C GLY A 47 -18.69 14.94 9.23
N ASP A 48 -19.12 15.99 9.94
CA ASP A 48 -20.54 16.30 10.12
C ASP A 48 -21.02 17.52 9.33
N LYS A 49 -20.09 18.23 8.67
CA LYS A 49 -20.44 19.40 7.85
C LYS A 49 -21.13 18.97 6.56
N GLU A 50 -21.79 19.91 5.92
CA GLU A 50 -22.37 19.72 4.59
C GLU A 50 -21.25 19.38 3.57
N GLY A 51 -21.48 18.38 2.73
CA GLY A 51 -20.49 17.91 1.75
C GLY A 51 -19.46 16.93 2.30
N GLU A 52 -19.38 16.70 3.61
CA GLU A 52 -18.51 15.69 4.23
C GLU A 52 -19.17 14.31 4.25
N LEU A 53 -18.34 13.26 4.19
CA LEU A 53 -18.80 11.88 4.29
C LEU A 53 -19.20 11.56 5.73
N LYS A 54 -20.36 10.97 5.92
CA LYS A 54 -20.83 10.55 7.25
C LYS A 54 -20.13 9.30 7.72
N VAL A 55 -19.74 9.26 8.98
CA VAL A 55 -19.14 8.07 9.62
C VAL A 55 -20.27 7.13 10.05
N GLU A 56 -20.47 6.06 9.27
CA GLU A 56 -21.53 5.06 9.49
C GLU A 56 -20.94 3.64 9.37
N ALA A 57 -21.28 2.77 10.33
CA ALA A 57 -20.91 1.36 10.26
C ALA A 57 -21.58 0.69 9.05
N ASN A 58 -20.86 -0.23 8.42
CA ASN A 58 -21.33 -1.06 7.29
C ASN A 58 -21.74 -0.26 6.03
N ARG A 59 -21.37 1.01 5.97
CA ARG A 59 -21.66 1.87 4.82
C ARG A 59 -20.55 1.82 3.77
N TYR A 60 -19.32 1.54 4.18
CA TYR A 60 -18.15 1.65 3.31
C TYR A 60 -17.45 0.32 3.11
N ARG A 61 -16.92 0.15 1.91
CA ARG A 61 -16.07 -0.97 1.51
C ARG A 61 -14.71 -0.45 1.07
N LEU A 62 -13.66 -0.90 1.74
CA LEU A 62 -12.27 -0.57 1.41
C LEU A 62 -11.75 -1.55 0.37
N ILE A 63 -11.47 -1.06 -0.82
CA ILE A 63 -10.84 -1.85 -1.88
C ILE A 63 -9.33 -1.69 -1.79
N TRP A 64 -8.64 -2.82 -1.76
CA TRP A 64 -7.19 -2.87 -1.63
C TRP A 64 -6.56 -4.00 -2.44
N ALA A 65 -5.25 -3.90 -2.65
CA ALA A 65 -4.42 -4.99 -3.17
C ALA A 65 -3.30 -5.26 -2.16
N PRO A 66 -3.05 -6.53 -1.76
CA PRO A 66 -2.04 -6.88 -0.73
C PRO A 66 -0.62 -6.39 -1.06
N VAL A 67 -0.38 -6.13 -2.32
CA VAL A 67 0.89 -5.66 -2.85
C VAL A 67 1.11 -4.16 -2.64
N CYS A 68 0.02 -3.37 -2.59
CA CYS A 68 0.09 -1.91 -2.57
C CYS A 68 0.43 -1.38 -1.16
N PRO A 69 1.57 -0.69 -0.96
CA PRO A 69 1.93 -0.17 0.36
C PRO A 69 0.95 0.92 0.84
N TRP A 70 0.40 1.69 -0.09
CA TRP A 70 -0.53 2.77 0.23
C TRP A 70 -1.84 2.23 0.81
N ALA A 71 -2.37 1.16 0.21
CA ALA A 71 -3.59 0.50 0.69
C ALA A 71 -3.32 -0.35 1.96
N HIS A 72 -2.13 -0.92 2.08
CA HIS A 72 -1.74 -1.73 3.24
C HIS A 72 -1.78 -0.92 4.54
N ARG A 73 -1.42 0.37 4.51
CA ARG A 73 -1.59 1.27 5.68
C ARG A 73 -3.02 1.25 6.21
N SER A 74 -3.99 1.42 5.32
CA SER A 74 -5.41 1.47 5.70
C SER A 74 -5.91 0.15 6.27
N ILE A 75 -5.40 -0.98 5.79
CA ILE A 75 -5.74 -2.31 6.31
C ILE A 75 -5.12 -2.54 7.69
N ILE A 76 -3.86 -2.15 7.91
CA ILE A 76 -3.20 -2.23 9.22
C ILE A 76 -3.96 -1.36 10.22
N VAL A 77 -4.23 -0.10 9.91
CA VAL A 77 -4.97 0.82 10.79
C VAL A 77 -6.36 0.26 11.11
N ARG A 78 -7.09 -0.24 10.11
CA ARG A 78 -8.39 -0.90 10.28
C ARG A 78 -8.32 -2.04 11.29
N SER A 79 -7.30 -2.87 11.23
CA SER A 79 -7.10 -4.00 12.14
C SER A 79 -6.67 -3.56 13.54
N LEU A 80 -5.73 -2.63 13.65
CA LEU A 80 -5.28 -2.12 14.95
C LEU A 80 -6.40 -1.43 15.72
N LEU A 81 -7.31 -0.74 15.03
CA LEU A 81 -8.43 -0.03 15.64
C LEU A 81 -9.69 -0.91 15.83
N GLY A 82 -9.72 -2.14 15.27
CA GLY A 82 -10.85 -3.05 15.39
C GLY A 82 -12.04 -2.64 14.53
N LEU A 83 -11.79 -2.13 13.32
CA LEU A 83 -12.83 -1.66 12.40
C LEU A 83 -13.29 -2.75 11.40
N GLU A 84 -12.96 -4.04 11.65
CA GLU A 84 -13.23 -5.14 10.73
C GLU A 84 -14.73 -5.36 10.48
N ASP A 85 -15.53 -5.22 11.50
CA ASP A 85 -17.00 -5.34 11.41
C ASP A 85 -17.69 -4.04 10.98
N VAL A 86 -16.93 -2.95 10.81
CA VAL A 86 -17.44 -1.61 10.50
C VAL A 86 -17.21 -1.22 9.06
N ILE A 87 -16.05 -1.60 8.51
CA ILE A 87 -15.63 -1.32 7.14
C ILE A 87 -15.30 -2.63 6.47
N SER A 88 -16.13 -3.07 5.51
CA SER A 88 -15.87 -4.29 4.75
C SER A 88 -14.70 -4.12 3.77
N VAL A 89 -14.10 -5.22 3.32
CA VAL A 89 -12.92 -5.20 2.44
C VAL A 89 -13.18 -5.97 1.15
N GLY A 90 -12.76 -5.40 0.02
CA GLY A 90 -12.63 -6.06 -1.28
C GLY A 90 -11.15 -6.20 -1.65
N THR A 91 -10.72 -7.42 -1.98
CA THR A 91 -9.32 -7.73 -2.25
C THR A 91 -9.10 -7.98 -3.73
N LEU A 92 -8.16 -7.25 -4.30
CA LEU A 92 -7.78 -7.34 -5.72
C LEU A 92 -6.61 -8.31 -5.92
N ASP A 93 -6.56 -8.93 -7.10
CA ASP A 93 -5.48 -9.83 -7.47
C ASP A 93 -4.13 -9.10 -7.49
N PRO A 94 -3.05 -9.70 -6.94
CA PRO A 94 -1.71 -9.15 -7.01
C PRO A 94 -1.17 -9.02 -8.44
N VAL A 95 -1.64 -9.84 -9.37
CA VAL A 95 -1.21 -9.81 -10.77
C VAL A 95 -2.28 -9.15 -11.62
N ARG A 96 -1.94 -8.03 -12.20
CA ARG A 96 -2.86 -7.32 -13.12
C ARG A 96 -3.09 -8.13 -14.37
N PRO A 97 -4.35 -8.30 -14.80
CA PRO A 97 -4.68 -9.13 -15.96
C PRO A 97 -4.15 -8.55 -17.27
N ASP A 98 -4.03 -7.23 -17.35
CA ASP A 98 -3.56 -6.52 -18.53
C ASP A 98 -2.52 -5.46 -18.15
N LYS A 99 -1.36 -5.48 -18.86
CA LYS A 99 -0.27 -4.53 -18.63
C LYS A 99 -0.53 -3.17 -19.27
N GLU A 100 -1.31 -3.11 -20.33
CA GLU A 100 -1.55 -1.87 -21.07
C GLU A 100 -2.53 -0.97 -20.31
N ILE A 101 -3.57 -1.56 -19.74
CA ILE A 101 -4.61 -0.83 -19.02
C ILE A 101 -4.18 -0.52 -17.58
N SER A 102 -3.29 -1.33 -17.01
CA SER A 102 -2.85 -1.22 -15.61
C SER A 102 -4.00 -1.26 -14.59
N ASP A 103 -5.11 -1.90 -14.94
CA ASP A 103 -6.27 -2.03 -14.07
C ASP A 103 -6.12 -3.16 -13.06
N TRP A 104 -6.95 -3.13 -12.04
CA TRP A 104 -7.03 -4.14 -11.00
C TRP A 104 -8.31 -4.96 -11.14
N ALA A 105 -8.22 -6.28 -10.92
CA ALA A 105 -9.34 -7.19 -11.07
C ALA A 105 -9.64 -7.98 -9.80
N PHE A 106 -10.90 -8.41 -9.64
CA PHE A 106 -11.38 -9.23 -8.53
C PHE A 106 -11.29 -10.74 -8.86
N THR A 107 -10.20 -11.18 -9.49
CA THR A 107 -10.03 -12.58 -9.94
C THR A 107 -9.79 -13.56 -8.80
N LEU A 108 -9.64 -13.08 -7.56
CA LEU A 108 -9.61 -13.94 -6.35
C LEU A 108 -11.00 -14.33 -5.88
N ASP A 109 -12.03 -13.62 -6.31
CA ASP A 109 -13.43 -13.88 -5.95
C ASP A 109 -14.09 -14.85 -6.95
N LYS A 110 -15.20 -15.49 -6.50
CA LYS A 110 -16.00 -16.39 -7.35
C LYS A 110 -16.48 -15.63 -8.59
N ASP A 111 -16.40 -16.26 -9.75
CA ASP A 111 -16.79 -15.72 -11.05
C ASP A 111 -16.02 -14.43 -11.44
N ASN A 112 -14.90 -14.16 -10.76
CA ASN A 112 -14.08 -12.94 -10.91
C ASN A 112 -14.86 -11.64 -10.66
N VAL A 113 -15.77 -11.65 -9.70
CA VAL A 113 -16.68 -10.55 -9.36
C VAL A 113 -16.64 -10.25 -7.88
N ASP A 114 -16.43 -8.97 -7.50
CA ASP A 114 -16.59 -8.57 -6.09
C ASP A 114 -17.99 -8.99 -5.57
N PRO A 115 -18.07 -9.75 -4.48
CA PRO A 115 -19.35 -10.34 -4.03
C PRO A 115 -20.38 -9.29 -3.56
N VAL A 116 -19.92 -8.08 -3.23
CA VAL A 116 -20.77 -6.98 -2.72
C VAL A 116 -21.10 -5.95 -3.80
N LEU A 117 -20.07 -5.46 -4.50
CA LEU A 117 -20.21 -4.38 -5.49
C LEU A 117 -20.64 -4.89 -6.87
N LYS A 118 -20.46 -6.21 -7.15
CA LYS A 118 -20.84 -6.87 -8.41
C LYS A 118 -20.09 -6.31 -9.63
N VAL A 119 -18.81 -5.97 -9.46
CA VAL A 119 -17.91 -5.48 -10.51
C VAL A 119 -16.75 -6.45 -10.71
N HIS A 120 -16.17 -6.47 -11.91
CA HIS A 120 -15.00 -7.29 -12.26
C HIS A 120 -13.68 -6.52 -12.06
N TYR A 121 -13.71 -5.20 -12.30
CA TYR A 121 -12.54 -4.34 -12.32
C TYR A 121 -12.73 -3.11 -11.44
N LEU A 122 -11.63 -2.61 -10.87
CA LEU A 122 -11.64 -1.40 -10.06
C LEU A 122 -12.07 -0.16 -10.89
N SER A 123 -11.67 -0.10 -12.15
CA SER A 123 -12.01 0.98 -13.07
C SER A 123 -13.51 1.16 -13.27
N GLU A 124 -14.31 0.12 -13.16
CA GLU A 124 -15.77 0.23 -13.24
C GLU A 124 -16.32 1.16 -12.16
N LEU A 125 -15.76 1.08 -10.94
CA LEU A 125 -16.14 1.95 -9.82
C LEU A 125 -15.69 3.40 -10.02
N TYR A 126 -14.50 3.59 -10.61
CA TYR A 126 -13.96 4.91 -10.92
C TYR A 126 -14.80 5.62 -11.98
N LEU A 127 -15.14 4.92 -13.06
CA LEU A 127 -15.97 5.46 -14.15
C LEU A 127 -17.45 5.64 -13.74
N ALA A 128 -17.97 4.80 -12.85
CA ALA A 128 -19.30 5.03 -12.26
C ALA A 128 -19.34 6.28 -11.38
N THR A 129 -18.19 6.68 -10.84
CA THR A 129 -18.07 7.90 -10.02
C THR A 129 -17.85 9.14 -10.85
N ASP A 130 -16.93 9.07 -11.82
CA ASP A 130 -16.56 10.13 -12.75
C ASP A 130 -16.44 9.51 -14.16
N PRO A 131 -17.47 9.64 -15.01
CA PRO A 131 -17.45 9.05 -16.36
C PRO A 131 -16.32 9.58 -17.26
N ASP A 132 -15.80 10.77 -16.95
CA ASP A 132 -14.69 11.41 -17.64
C ASP A 132 -13.32 11.16 -16.96
N TYR A 133 -13.25 10.22 -16.02
CA TYR A 133 -12.03 9.92 -15.31
C TYR A 133 -10.91 9.55 -16.28
N LYS A 134 -9.83 10.33 -16.21
CA LYS A 134 -8.60 10.12 -16.98
C LYS A 134 -7.46 9.80 -16.02
N GLY A 135 -7.07 8.56 -15.96
CA GLY A 135 -5.98 8.16 -15.10
C GLY A 135 -6.06 6.69 -14.73
N ARG A 136 -5.07 6.25 -13.98
CA ARG A 136 -5.01 4.87 -13.50
C ARG A 136 -5.86 4.72 -12.24
N PRO A 137 -6.80 3.75 -12.18
CA PRO A 137 -7.48 3.41 -10.95
C PRO A 137 -6.48 2.99 -9.87
N THR A 138 -6.59 3.56 -8.68
CA THR A 138 -5.62 3.37 -7.59
C THR A 138 -6.28 2.79 -6.35
N VAL A 139 -5.49 2.10 -5.54
CA VAL A 139 -5.86 1.66 -4.20
C VAL A 139 -4.94 2.32 -3.17
N PRO A 140 -5.46 2.61 -1.94
CA PRO A 140 -6.79 2.29 -1.44
C PRO A 140 -7.88 3.05 -2.18
N ALA A 141 -9.07 2.43 -2.31
CA ALA A 141 -10.27 3.11 -2.76
C ALA A 141 -11.42 2.79 -1.78
N LEU A 142 -11.97 3.81 -1.17
CA LEU A 142 -13.12 3.65 -0.28
C LEU A 142 -14.39 3.90 -1.08
N VAL A 143 -15.24 2.88 -1.12
CA VAL A 143 -16.51 2.88 -1.87
C VAL A 143 -17.68 3.00 -0.90
N ASP A 144 -18.56 3.94 -1.16
CA ASP A 144 -19.84 4.06 -0.45
C ASP A 144 -20.82 3.02 -1.03
N LEU A 145 -21.26 2.07 -0.21
CA LEU A 145 -22.15 0.99 -0.62
C LEU A 145 -23.56 1.46 -0.98
N LYS A 146 -24.00 2.64 -0.50
CA LYS A 146 -25.30 3.23 -0.84
C LYS A 146 -25.31 3.75 -2.27
N THR A 147 -24.22 4.39 -2.69
CA THR A 147 -24.10 5.01 -4.01
C THR A 147 -23.32 4.18 -5.02
N LYS A 148 -22.55 3.18 -4.55
CA LYS A 148 -21.60 2.37 -5.32
C LYS A 148 -20.51 3.20 -6.00
N LYS A 149 -20.16 4.34 -5.41
CA LYS A 149 -19.15 5.28 -5.93
C LYS A 149 -17.90 5.27 -5.07
N VAL A 150 -16.75 5.47 -5.68
CA VAL A 150 -15.50 5.76 -4.96
C VAL A 150 -15.63 7.15 -4.34
N VAL A 151 -15.59 7.24 -3.04
CA VAL A 151 -15.75 8.50 -2.31
C VAL A 151 -14.45 9.05 -1.78
N ASN A 152 -13.46 8.17 -1.56
CA ASN A 152 -12.15 8.59 -1.11
C ASN A 152 -11.06 7.61 -1.59
N ASN A 153 -10.01 8.14 -2.23
CA ASN A 153 -8.79 7.41 -2.59
C ASN A 153 -7.54 8.15 -2.12
N ASP A 154 -7.69 9.01 -1.13
CA ASP A 154 -6.62 9.81 -0.55
C ASP A 154 -5.75 8.96 0.38
N TYR A 155 -4.76 8.31 -0.19
CA TYR A 155 -3.83 7.47 0.54
C TYR A 155 -2.99 8.24 1.60
N PHE A 156 -3.01 9.57 1.60
CA PHE A 156 -2.36 10.38 2.61
C PHE A 156 -3.19 10.53 3.88
N ASN A 157 -4.50 10.77 3.73
CA ASN A 157 -5.36 11.16 4.83
C ASN A 157 -6.36 10.07 5.25
N LEU A 158 -6.55 9.02 4.44
CA LEU A 158 -7.56 8.00 4.74
C LEU A 158 -7.33 7.32 6.10
N THR A 159 -6.08 7.02 6.45
CA THR A 159 -5.71 6.46 7.77
C THR A 159 -6.03 7.43 8.89
N LYS A 160 -5.71 8.72 8.73
CA LYS A 160 -6.00 9.76 9.73
C LYS A 160 -7.51 9.90 9.99
N TYR A 161 -8.34 9.70 8.95
CA TYR A 161 -9.80 9.66 9.18
C TYR A 161 -10.19 8.46 10.03
N PHE A 162 -9.67 7.28 9.76
CA PHE A 162 -9.94 6.09 10.58
C PHE A 162 -9.50 6.31 12.03
N GLU A 163 -8.38 6.95 12.26
CA GLU A 163 -7.80 7.24 13.56
C GLU A 163 -8.58 8.32 14.34
N THR A 164 -9.13 9.32 13.66
CA THR A 164 -9.67 10.52 14.32
C THR A 164 -11.19 10.69 14.22
N LYS A 165 -11.83 10.19 13.15
CA LYS A 165 -13.26 10.36 12.91
C LYS A 165 -14.09 9.13 13.22
N TRP A 166 -13.45 7.95 13.22
CA TRP A 166 -14.11 6.67 13.44
C TRP A 166 -14.02 6.17 14.88
N THR A 167 -13.60 7.01 15.82
CA THR A 167 -13.30 6.68 17.23
C THR A 167 -14.45 5.99 17.96
N LYS A 168 -15.70 6.33 17.64
CA LYS A 168 -16.89 5.69 18.24
C LYS A 168 -17.04 4.21 17.90
N TYR A 169 -16.31 3.72 16.91
CA TYR A 169 -16.30 2.32 16.47
C TYR A 169 -14.99 1.60 16.81
N HIS A 170 -14.05 2.28 17.42
CA HIS A 170 -12.81 1.63 17.82
C HIS A 170 -13.08 0.56 18.89
N LYS A 171 -12.32 -0.55 18.80
CA LYS A 171 -12.37 -1.57 19.85
C LYS A 171 -11.91 -1.01 21.19
N VAL A 172 -12.33 -1.66 22.27
CA VAL A 172 -11.81 -1.36 23.61
C VAL A 172 -10.28 -1.52 23.62
N ASN A 173 -9.59 -0.57 24.21
CA ASN A 173 -8.12 -0.49 24.24
C ASN A 173 -7.45 -0.41 22.86
N ALA A 174 -8.12 0.16 21.86
CA ALA A 174 -7.47 0.51 20.61
C ALA A 174 -6.29 1.46 20.84
N PRO A 175 -5.15 1.25 20.16
CA PRO A 175 -4.01 2.16 20.31
C PRO A 175 -4.35 3.55 19.77
N ASP A 176 -3.83 4.59 20.43
CA ASP A 176 -3.80 5.94 19.85
C ASP A 176 -2.63 6.04 18.87
N LEU A 177 -2.94 5.89 17.59
CA LEU A 177 -1.93 5.90 16.51
C LEU A 177 -1.54 7.31 16.09
N TYR A 178 -2.33 8.33 16.47
CA TYR A 178 -2.12 9.71 16.05
C TYR A 178 -2.45 10.69 17.19
N PRO A 179 -1.65 10.61 18.28
CA PRO A 179 -1.87 11.39 19.50
C PRO A 179 -1.78 12.90 19.23
N ILE A 180 -2.73 13.63 19.78
CA ILE A 180 -2.95 15.07 19.53
C ILE A 180 -1.65 15.88 19.69
N GLU A 181 -0.90 15.62 20.75
CA GLU A 181 0.30 16.36 21.12
C GLU A 181 1.49 16.11 20.17
N LYS A 182 1.42 15.06 19.34
CA LYS A 182 2.50 14.70 18.41
C LYS A 182 2.11 14.89 16.93
N ARG A 183 0.90 15.31 16.63
CA ARG A 183 0.38 15.34 15.25
C ARG A 183 1.23 16.15 14.30
N GLU A 184 1.61 17.36 14.70
CA GLU A 184 2.43 18.23 13.86
C GLU A 184 3.81 17.62 13.57
N GLU A 185 4.43 17.02 14.58
CA GLU A 185 5.73 16.35 14.42
C GLU A 185 5.62 15.09 13.55
N ILE A 186 4.57 14.27 13.77
CA ILE A 186 4.26 13.09 12.96
C ILE A 186 4.01 13.48 11.51
N ASP A 187 3.23 14.53 11.25
CA ASP A 187 2.93 14.97 9.89
C ASP A 187 4.18 15.41 9.15
N LYS A 188 4.99 16.26 9.77
CA LYS A 188 6.26 16.71 9.19
C LYS A 188 7.22 15.54 8.91
N PHE A 189 7.30 14.61 9.85
CA PHE A 189 8.10 13.39 9.68
C PHE A 189 7.57 12.53 8.54
N ASN A 190 6.26 12.35 8.44
CA ASN A 190 5.61 11.53 7.43
C ASN A 190 5.76 12.13 6.02
N ASP A 191 5.77 13.44 5.87
CA ASP A 191 6.01 14.11 4.59
C ASP A 191 7.44 13.85 4.11
N ASP A 192 8.43 13.98 4.98
CA ASP A 192 9.83 13.69 4.68
C ASP A 192 10.05 12.19 4.40
N LEU A 193 9.46 11.32 5.22
CA LEU A 193 9.49 9.87 5.04
C LEU A 193 8.84 9.45 3.70
N PHE A 194 7.73 10.09 3.34
CA PHE A 194 7.09 9.85 2.06
C PHE A 194 8.00 10.23 0.90
N ASP A 195 8.53 11.44 0.90
CA ASP A 195 9.33 11.94 -0.22
C ASP A 195 10.61 11.13 -0.42
N LYS A 196 11.36 10.87 0.65
CA LYS A 196 12.67 10.25 0.60
C LYS A 196 12.64 8.73 0.57
N LEU A 197 11.70 8.08 1.29
CA LEU A 197 11.66 6.64 1.43
C LEU A 197 10.44 6.02 0.73
N ASN A 198 9.20 6.31 1.17
CA ASN A 198 8.04 5.58 0.67
C ASN A 198 7.83 5.77 -0.84
N ASN A 199 7.92 7.01 -1.33
CA ASN A 199 7.91 7.33 -2.75
C ASN A 199 9.31 7.28 -3.37
N GLY A 200 10.36 7.41 -2.57
CA GLY A 200 11.76 7.37 -2.99
C GLY A 200 12.11 6.08 -3.74
N VAL A 201 11.69 4.94 -3.21
CA VAL A 201 11.90 3.63 -3.89
C VAL A 201 11.22 3.56 -5.26
N TYR A 202 10.09 4.26 -5.46
CA TYR A 202 9.42 4.37 -6.76
C TYR A 202 10.10 5.38 -7.67
N LYS A 203 10.61 6.50 -7.10
CA LYS A 203 11.45 7.45 -7.86
C LYS A 203 12.66 6.73 -8.45
N ALA A 204 13.30 5.83 -7.69
CA ALA A 204 14.39 4.99 -8.18
C ALA A 204 13.91 3.97 -9.22
N GLY A 205 12.88 3.18 -8.91
CA GLY A 205 12.40 2.07 -9.74
C GLY A 205 11.85 2.50 -11.10
N PHE A 206 11.31 3.71 -11.20
CA PHE A 206 10.71 4.25 -12.41
C PHE A 206 11.50 5.42 -13.03
N ALA A 207 12.71 5.69 -12.55
CA ALA A 207 13.64 6.64 -13.17
C ALA A 207 13.94 6.26 -14.62
N ARG A 208 14.03 7.27 -15.50
CA ARG A 208 14.37 7.09 -16.92
C ARG A 208 15.76 7.62 -17.28
N THR A 209 16.49 8.17 -16.32
CA THR A 209 17.88 8.59 -16.47
C THR A 209 18.70 8.08 -15.30
N GLN A 210 20.01 7.91 -15.53
CA GLN A 210 20.93 7.47 -14.48
C GLN A 210 21.00 8.50 -13.35
N GLU A 211 20.96 9.78 -13.68
CA GLU A 211 20.99 10.88 -12.71
C GLU A 211 19.77 10.82 -11.78
N ALA A 212 18.55 10.75 -12.32
CA ALA A 212 17.33 10.64 -11.52
C ALA A 212 17.31 9.39 -10.64
N TYR A 213 17.83 8.27 -11.13
CA TYR A 213 18.00 7.04 -10.36
C TYR A 213 18.98 7.22 -9.20
N ASN A 214 20.18 7.78 -9.48
CA ASN A 214 21.22 7.98 -8.47
C ASN A 214 20.72 8.89 -7.34
N ASP A 215 20.10 10.03 -7.67
CA ASP A 215 19.53 10.97 -6.70
C ASP A 215 18.50 10.27 -5.80
N ALA A 216 17.60 9.50 -6.40
CA ALA A 216 16.56 8.79 -5.67
C ALA A 216 17.15 7.74 -4.71
N VAL A 217 18.09 6.92 -5.18
CA VAL A 217 18.72 5.87 -4.36
C VAL A 217 19.50 6.47 -3.20
N ILE A 218 20.29 7.51 -3.45
CA ILE A 218 21.07 8.18 -2.40
C ILE A 218 20.13 8.72 -1.30
N ASN A 219 19.01 9.36 -1.69
CA ASN A 219 18.05 9.87 -0.71
C ASN A 219 17.35 8.77 0.09
N VAL A 220 17.01 7.64 -0.55
CA VAL A 220 16.45 6.46 0.15
C VAL A 220 17.42 5.96 1.21
N PHE A 221 18.68 5.76 0.88
CA PHE A 221 19.66 5.23 1.84
C PHE A 221 20.01 6.21 2.94
N LYS A 222 20.11 7.51 2.64
CA LYS A 222 20.24 8.54 3.69
C LYS A 222 19.08 8.47 4.69
N LYS A 223 17.86 8.30 4.19
CA LYS A 223 16.69 8.18 5.08
C LYS A 223 16.70 6.90 5.91
N LEU A 224 17.15 5.78 5.34
CA LEU A 224 17.32 4.53 6.08
C LEU A 224 18.39 4.67 7.18
N ASP A 225 19.50 5.36 6.90
CA ASP A 225 20.55 5.62 7.91
C ASP A 225 20.04 6.51 9.05
N GLU A 226 19.26 7.57 8.76
CA GLU A 226 18.60 8.40 9.77
C GLU A 226 17.63 7.59 10.66
N LEU A 227 16.89 6.65 10.06
CA LEU A 227 15.97 5.77 10.79
C LEU A 227 16.74 4.75 11.65
N GLU A 228 17.85 4.21 11.14
CA GLU A 228 18.72 3.29 11.87
C GLU A 228 19.26 3.94 13.15
N GLU A 229 19.75 5.19 13.06
CA GLU A 229 20.24 5.98 14.19
C GLU A 229 19.10 6.29 15.18
N ARG A 230 17.96 6.81 14.69
CA ARG A 230 16.80 7.11 15.54
C ARG A 230 16.34 5.90 16.36
N LEU A 231 16.29 4.72 15.73
CA LEU A 231 15.84 3.47 16.35
C LEU A 231 16.88 2.84 17.29
N GLU A 232 18.05 3.42 17.40
CA GLU A 232 19.00 3.07 18.48
C GLU A 232 18.50 3.57 19.84
N HIS A 233 17.78 4.69 19.87
CA HIS A 233 17.37 5.41 21.09
C HIS A 233 15.91 5.23 21.46
N SER A 234 15.07 4.59 20.64
CA SER A 234 13.67 4.37 20.92
C SER A 234 13.14 3.09 20.28
N ARG A 235 12.14 2.46 20.90
CA ARG A 235 11.53 1.23 20.37
C ARG A 235 10.84 1.48 19.02
N TYR A 236 10.06 2.55 18.93
CA TYR A 236 9.33 2.98 17.74
C TYR A 236 9.74 4.41 17.38
N LEU A 237 9.28 4.90 16.23
CA LEU A 237 9.71 6.20 15.68
C LEU A 237 9.37 7.40 16.58
N PHE A 238 8.33 7.28 17.42
CA PHE A 238 7.88 8.33 18.35
C PHE A 238 7.85 7.88 19.81
N GLY A 239 8.76 6.98 20.20
CA GLY A 239 8.92 6.52 21.58
C GLY A 239 8.60 5.04 21.78
N ASP A 240 7.79 4.72 22.78
CA ASP A 240 7.50 3.35 23.22
C ASP A 240 6.20 2.76 22.65
N LYS A 241 5.41 3.56 21.92
CA LYS A 241 4.13 3.17 21.31
C LYS A 241 4.17 3.33 19.82
N ILE A 242 3.48 2.40 19.14
CA ILE A 242 3.28 2.46 17.68
C ILE A 242 2.43 3.67 17.33
N THR A 243 2.85 4.41 16.31
CA THR A 243 2.11 5.53 15.73
C THR A 243 1.89 5.32 14.23
N GLU A 244 1.14 6.23 13.59
CA GLU A 244 0.94 6.23 12.14
C GLU A 244 2.27 6.29 11.36
N ALA A 245 3.30 6.94 11.93
CA ALA A 245 4.63 7.00 11.33
C ALA A 245 5.27 5.60 11.18
N ASP A 246 5.10 4.75 12.20
CA ASP A 246 5.60 3.37 12.17
C ASP A 246 4.90 2.54 11.09
N ILE A 247 3.59 2.72 10.92
CA ILE A 247 2.82 2.06 9.87
C ILE A 247 3.30 2.49 8.49
N ARG A 248 3.58 3.80 8.31
CA ARG A 248 4.11 4.35 7.05
C ARG A 248 5.52 3.86 6.74
N ALA A 249 6.38 3.73 7.73
CA ALA A 249 7.70 3.14 7.56
C ALA A 249 7.59 1.64 7.22
N TYR A 250 6.83 0.88 8.01
CA TYR A 250 6.69 -0.56 7.87
C TYR A 250 6.31 -1.02 6.47
N VAL A 251 5.29 -0.41 5.87
CA VAL A 251 4.81 -0.87 4.55
C VAL A 251 5.87 -0.77 3.45
N THR A 252 6.88 0.08 3.61
CA THR A 252 8.05 0.14 2.72
C THR A 252 9.10 -0.86 3.15
N LEU A 253 9.43 -0.94 4.45
CA LEU A 253 10.47 -1.83 4.97
C LEU A 253 10.13 -3.30 4.70
N VAL A 254 8.87 -3.73 4.91
CA VAL A 254 8.45 -5.12 4.66
C VAL A 254 8.55 -5.56 3.19
N ARG A 255 8.62 -4.58 2.26
CA ARG A 255 8.79 -4.81 0.82
C ARG A 255 10.23 -4.64 0.35
N PHE A 256 11.14 -4.18 1.22
CA PHE A 256 12.45 -3.70 0.80
C PHE A 256 13.27 -4.80 0.13
N ASP A 257 13.62 -5.84 0.86
CA ASP A 257 14.49 -6.92 0.34
C ASP A 257 13.77 -7.85 -0.65
N ILE A 258 12.44 -8.05 -0.49
CA ILE A 258 11.68 -8.95 -1.35
C ILE A 258 11.28 -8.34 -2.71
N ALA A 259 11.25 -7.01 -2.80
CA ALA A 259 10.78 -6.30 -3.98
C ALA A 259 11.75 -5.20 -4.43
N TYR A 260 11.92 -4.14 -3.63
CA TYR A 260 12.62 -2.93 -4.08
C TYR A 260 14.10 -3.15 -4.34
N TYR A 261 14.74 -3.99 -3.56
CA TYR A 261 16.16 -4.32 -3.71
C TYR A 261 16.47 -4.85 -5.12
N ASN A 262 15.70 -5.82 -5.61
CA ASN A 262 15.90 -6.42 -6.93
C ASN A 262 15.12 -5.71 -8.03
N ALA A 263 13.79 -5.59 -7.89
CA ALA A 263 12.94 -5.09 -8.96
C ALA A 263 13.20 -3.61 -9.27
N PHE A 264 13.45 -2.80 -8.25
CA PHE A 264 13.71 -1.37 -8.40
C PHE A 264 15.19 -0.99 -8.31
N LYS A 265 16.07 -1.98 -8.13
CA LYS A 265 17.53 -1.78 -8.01
C LYS A 265 17.94 -0.86 -6.84
N VAL A 266 17.15 -0.80 -5.77
CA VAL A 266 17.45 -0.03 -4.56
C VAL A 266 18.37 -0.89 -3.68
N ASN A 267 19.61 -1.09 -4.08
CA ASN A 267 20.43 -2.24 -3.66
C ASN A 267 21.84 -1.92 -3.15
N LEU A 268 22.06 -0.73 -2.56
CA LEU A 268 23.32 -0.43 -1.89
C LEU A 268 23.52 -1.31 -0.64
N LYS A 269 22.42 -1.59 0.10
CA LYS A 269 22.42 -2.38 1.32
C LYS A 269 21.04 -3.03 1.48
N ARG A 270 20.97 -4.25 2.02
CA ARG A 270 19.68 -4.90 2.32
C ARG A 270 19.12 -4.35 3.64
N LEU A 271 17.81 -4.44 3.82
CA LEU A 271 17.19 -4.10 5.09
C LEU A 271 17.78 -4.93 6.24
N LYS A 272 18.00 -6.22 6.01
CA LYS A 272 18.54 -7.12 7.02
C LYS A 272 19.99 -6.81 7.45
N ASP A 273 20.71 -5.99 6.70
CA ASP A 273 22.06 -5.57 7.04
C ASP A 273 22.08 -4.35 7.99
N TYR A 274 20.92 -3.79 8.33
CA TYR A 274 20.71 -2.76 9.34
C TYR A 274 20.35 -3.39 10.68
N LYS A 275 21.05 -3.05 11.74
CA LYS A 275 20.87 -3.66 13.06
C LYS A 275 19.53 -3.28 13.70
N ASN A 276 19.27 -1.98 13.79
CA ASN A 276 18.08 -1.44 14.46
C ASN A 276 16.85 -1.50 13.55
N LEU A 277 16.96 -1.11 12.29
CA LEU A 277 15.86 -1.20 11.33
C LEU A 277 15.37 -2.63 11.11
N TRP A 278 16.28 -3.60 11.03
CA TRP A 278 15.87 -4.99 10.85
C TRP A 278 15.15 -5.54 12.07
N SER A 279 15.65 -5.25 13.28
CA SER A 279 14.95 -5.66 14.51
C SER A 279 13.61 -4.95 14.67
N TYR A 280 13.53 -3.66 14.33
CA TYR A 280 12.31 -2.87 14.34
C TYR A 280 11.26 -3.37 13.31
N ALA A 281 11.67 -3.67 12.10
CA ALA A 281 10.77 -4.19 11.08
C ALA A 281 10.16 -5.54 11.50
N ARG A 282 10.92 -6.40 12.20
CA ARG A 282 10.43 -7.67 12.76
C ARG A 282 9.52 -7.46 13.97
N ASP A 283 9.81 -6.50 14.87
CA ASP A 283 8.94 -6.15 15.99
C ASP A 283 7.55 -5.74 15.48
N LEU A 284 7.52 -4.86 14.48
CA LEU A 284 6.26 -4.48 13.85
C LEU A 284 5.58 -5.67 13.14
N TYR A 285 6.33 -6.43 12.33
CA TYR A 285 5.78 -7.59 11.61
C TYR A 285 5.14 -8.60 12.57
N GLN A 286 5.77 -8.90 13.71
CA GLN A 286 5.27 -9.86 14.71
C GLN A 286 4.11 -9.31 15.53
N THR A 287 3.76 -8.04 15.35
CA THR A 287 2.60 -7.41 15.99
C THR A 287 1.32 -7.75 15.22
N LYS A 288 0.25 -8.16 15.95
CA LYS A 288 -1.07 -8.41 15.35
C LYS A 288 -1.58 -7.19 14.58
N GLY A 289 -2.15 -7.43 13.41
CA GLY A 289 -2.56 -6.39 12.48
C GLY A 289 -1.52 -6.08 11.40
N PHE A 290 -0.23 -6.29 11.67
CA PHE A 290 0.84 -6.22 10.67
C PHE A 290 1.08 -7.57 10.02
N PHE A 291 1.30 -8.62 10.82
CA PHE A 291 1.48 -9.99 10.34
C PHE A 291 0.29 -10.45 9.50
N ASP A 292 -0.92 -10.32 10.06
CA ASP A 292 -2.17 -10.82 9.47
C ASP A 292 -2.50 -10.18 8.12
N THR A 293 -1.91 -9.03 7.83
CA THR A 293 -2.18 -8.23 6.62
C THR A 293 -1.04 -8.25 5.61
N THR A 294 0.09 -8.87 5.96
CA THR A 294 1.27 -8.96 5.08
C THR A 294 1.24 -10.25 4.25
N ASN A 295 1.26 -10.10 2.93
CA ASN A 295 1.31 -11.23 2.00
C ASN A 295 2.57 -11.13 1.13
N PHE A 296 3.63 -11.82 1.53
CA PHE A 296 4.93 -11.80 0.84
C PHE A 296 4.85 -12.40 -0.57
N ASP A 297 4.06 -13.45 -0.78
CA ASP A 297 3.90 -14.07 -2.10
C ASP A 297 3.26 -13.09 -3.10
N ALA A 298 2.19 -12.42 -2.68
CA ALA A 298 1.55 -11.39 -3.47
C ALA A 298 2.50 -10.23 -3.79
N ILE A 299 3.27 -9.75 -2.81
CA ILE A 299 4.26 -8.69 -2.98
C ILE A 299 5.29 -9.12 -4.02
N LYS A 300 5.92 -10.29 -3.85
CA LYS A 300 6.93 -10.82 -4.78
C LYS A 300 6.38 -10.92 -6.20
N LYS A 301 5.23 -11.55 -6.38
CA LYS A 301 4.58 -11.70 -7.70
C LYS A 301 4.36 -10.36 -8.39
N HIS A 302 3.75 -9.41 -7.68
CA HIS A 302 3.42 -8.12 -8.27
C HIS A 302 4.64 -7.36 -8.77
N TYR A 303 5.62 -7.15 -7.90
CA TYR A 303 6.77 -6.31 -8.23
C TYR A 303 7.63 -6.92 -9.35
N HIS A 304 7.79 -8.24 -9.36
CA HIS A 304 8.61 -8.91 -10.37
C HIS A 304 7.86 -9.24 -11.68
N ILE A 305 6.52 -9.29 -11.67
CA ILE A 305 5.75 -9.59 -12.89
C ILE A 305 5.15 -8.32 -13.50
N CYS A 306 4.61 -7.40 -12.67
CA CYS A 306 3.83 -6.27 -13.16
C CYS A 306 4.60 -4.94 -13.21
N CYS A 307 5.62 -4.76 -12.33
CA CYS A 307 6.28 -3.45 -12.19
C CYS A 307 7.54 -3.31 -13.04
N VAL A 308 8.19 -4.40 -13.41
CA VAL A 308 9.43 -4.40 -14.21
C VAL A 308 9.30 -5.33 -15.41
N PRO A 309 10.11 -5.11 -16.47
CA PRO A 309 10.17 -6.04 -17.60
C PRO A 309 10.58 -7.44 -17.14
N ASN A 310 9.70 -8.42 -17.29
CA ASN A 310 9.95 -9.83 -16.97
C ASN A 310 9.13 -10.71 -17.93
N PRO A 311 9.61 -10.89 -19.17
CA PRO A 311 8.84 -11.58 -20.22
C PRO A 311 8.55 -13.04 -19.88
N TYR A 312 9.44 -13.68 -19.12
CA TYR A 312 9.34 -15.10 -18.75
C TYR A 312 8.64 -15.31 -17.39
N LYS A 313 8.23 -14.23 -16.70
CA LYS A 313 7.56 -14.28 -15.38
C LYS A 313 8.36 -15.06 -14.31
N ILE A 314 9.69 -15.03 -14.40
CA ILE A 314 10.57 -15.66 -13.41
C ILE A 314 10.54 -14.88 -12.11
N LEU A 315 10.36 -15.59 -10.99
CA LEU A 315 10.39 -15.01 -9.65
C LEU A 315 11.70 -15.33 -8.95
N PRO A 316 12.29 -14.40 -8.19
CA PRO A 316 13.47 -14.68 -7.40
C PRO A 316 13.15 -15.67 -6.27
N LEU A 317 14.06 -16.59 -5.96
CA LEU A 317 13.89 -17.53 -4.84
C LEU A 317 13.96 -16.80 -3.49
N GLY A 318 14.95 -15.95 -3.29
CA GLY A 318 15.13 -15.17 -2.06
C GLY A 318 14.19 -13.94 -1.96
N PRO A 319 14.32 -13.22 -0.84
CA PRO A 319 15.07 -13.57 0.37
C PRO A 319 14.43 -14.71 1.17
N ASP A 320 15.16 -15.24 2.16
CA ASP A 320 14.58 -16.16 3.15
C ASP A 320 13.61 -15.40 4.05
N LEU A 321 12.34 -15.75 3.97
CA LEU A 321 11.27 -15.09 4.70
C LEU A 321 11.08 -15.62 6.14
N SER A 322 11.68 -16.76 6.47
CA SER A 322 11.63 -17.32 7.84
C SER A 322 12.28 -16.39 8.87
N GLU A 323 13.26 -15.60 8.44
CA GLU A 323 13.97 -14.63 9.27
C GLU A 323 13.04 -13.56 9.88
N TRP A 324 11.87 -13.29 9.28
CA TRP A 324 10.88 -12.35 9.83
C TRP A 324 10.27 -12.83 11.14
N ASN A 325 10.29 -14.15 11.40
CA ASN A 325 9.77 -14.77 12.62
C ASN A 325 10.84 -14.94 13.70
N THR A 326 12.11 -14.54 13.45
CA THR A 326 13.17 -14.63 14.45
C THR A 326 13.02 -13.53 15.48
N GLU A 327 13.53 -13.77 16.69
CA GLU A 327 13.42 -12.87 17.83
C GLU A 327 14.00 -11.48 17.53
N HIS A 328 13.24 -10.42 17.79
CA HIS A 328 13.64 -9.04 17.50
C HIS A 328 14.35 -8.35 18.68
N ASN A 329 14.13 -8.80 19.92
CA ASN A 329 14.74 -8.30 21.17
C ASN A 329 14.50 -6.81 21.50
N ARG A 330 13.55 -6.13 20.82
CA ARG A 330 13.30 -4.71 21.07
C ARG A 330 12.46 -4.45 22.33
N ASP A 331 11.61 -5.39 22.69
CA ASP A 331 10.80 -5.38 23.91
C ASP A 331 11.61 -5.61 25.20
N LYS A 332 12.83 -6.16 25.05
CA LYS A 332 13.77 -6.44 26.16
C LYS A 332 14.86 -5.37 26.33
N ARG A 333 14.91 -4.40 25.41
CA ARG A 333 15.95 -3.37 25.39
C ARG A 333 15.52 -2.16 26.21
N GLU A 334 16.41 -1.67 27.06
CA GLU A 334 16.27 -0.35 27.67
C GLU A 334 16.73 0.72 26.68
N TYR A 335 15.88 1.69 26.40
CA TYR A 335 16.15 2.83 25.55
C TYR A 335 16.48 4.05 26.43
N LYS A 336 17.57 4.74 26.11
CA LYS A 336 18.06 5.90 26.85
C LYS A 336 17.63 7.20 26.20
#